data_228547c2d7018aa1fa74a6c3a89bb200
#
_entry.id   228547c2d7018aa1fa74a6c3a89bb200
#
_cell.length_a   1.000
_cell.length_b   1.000
_cell.length_c   1.000
_cell.angle_alpha   90.00
_cell.angle_beta   90.00
_cell.angle_gamma   90.00
#
_symmetry.space_group_name_H-M   'P 1'
#
loop_
_entity.id
_entity.type
_entity.pdbx_description
1 polymer ?
#
loop_
_entity_poly.entity_id
_entity_poly.type
_entity_poly.pdbx_seq_one_letter_code
_entity_poly.pdbx_strand_id
1 'polypeptide(L)'
;MSVPSCNDPSRDRLLMAAVEIFAERGFREATVRDICAKAEVNQASVNYYFGGKEKLYAESLNFAFHQADLRYPLRDSLNSSLPAEQRLTDYIQVFLHRLLDESALGHHAKLIAREIADPTSALDEIINIAITPQFKMLKEVIPELLGTGWSDTDIYRCILSVVGQCLMYKHSRSVIDRICPEVIANPDEIKRTAEHIARFSLAALKHINQQGQA
;
A
#
# COMPACT_ATOMS: atom_id res chain seq x y z
N MET A 1 18.78 -33.21 0.52
CA MET A 1 17.99 -32.17 -0.18
C MET A 1 18.60 -30.84 0.23
N SER A 2 19.26 -30.14 -0.69
CA SER A 2 19.88 -28.83 -0.42
C SER A 2 18.77 -27.80 -0.22
N VAL A 3 18.87 -27.03 0.85
CA VAL A 3 17.99 -25.88 1.10
C VAL A 3 18.24 -24.85 -0.01
N PRO A 4 17.22 -24.32 -0.69
CA PRO A 4 17.40 -23.29 -1.71
C PRO A 4 18.09 -22.08 -1.10
N SER A 5 19.16 -21.59 -1.73
CA SER A 5 19.81 -20.35 -1.29
C SER A 5 18.87 -19.17 -1.50
N CYS A 6 18.86 -18.22 -0.57
CA CYS A 6 18.00 -17.03 -0.60
C CYS A 6 18.31 -16.10 -1.81
N ASN A 7 19.30 -16.40 -2.62
CA ASN A 7 19.83 -15.60 -3.74
C ASN A 7 19.87 -16.40 -5.06
N ASP A 8 18.80 -17.16 -5.36
CA ASP A 8 18.70 -17.89 -6.63
C ASP A 8 18.00 -17.01 -7.69
N PRO A 9 18.66 -16.67 -8.81
CA PRO A 9 18.07 -15.84 -9.87
C PRO A 9 16.75 -16.38 -10.43
N SER A 10 16.54 -17.71 -10.36
CA SER A 10 15.28 -18.32 -10.82
C SER A 10 14.14 -18.08 -9.83
N ARG A 11 14.42 -18.04 -8.53
CA ARG A 11 13.46 -17.71 -7.50
C ARG A 11 12.97 -16.25 -7.64
N ASP A 12 13.90 -15.33 -7.85
CA ASP A 12 13.58 -13.91 -7.99
C ASP A 12 12.77 -13.64 -9.27
N ARG A 13 13.14 -14.27 -10.40
CA ARG A 13 12.34 -14.20 -11.64
C ARG A 13 10.92 -14.72 -11.44
N LEU A 14 10.74 -15.82 -10.70
CA LEU A 14 9.41 -16.34 -10.36
C LEU A 14 8.61 -15.33 -9.53
N LEU A 15 9.20 -14.71 -8.51
CA LEU A 15 8.53 -13.71 -7.69
C LEU A 15 8.12 -12.50 -8.52
N MET A 16 9.00 -11.97 -9.36
CA MET A 16 8.68 -10.83 -10.22
C MET A 16 7.54 -11.16 -11.19
N ALA A 17 7.62 -12.30 -11.88
CA ALA A 17 6.56 -12.75 -12.78
C ALA A 17 5.23 -13.00 -12.04
N ALA A 18 5.29 -13.57 -10.84
CA ALA A 18 4.12 -13.83 -10.02
C ALA A 18 3.44 -12.52 -9.56
N VAL A 19 4.20 -11.51 -9.11
CA VAL A 19 3.68 -10.19 -8.76
C VAL A 19 2.87 -9.59 -9.92
N GLU A 20 3.41 -9.59 -11.13
CA GLU A 20 2.74 -9.06 -12.31
C GLU A 20 1.47 -9.85 -12.64
N ILE A 21 1.57 -11.18 -12.77
CA ILE A 21 0.42 -12.02 -13.14
C ILE A 21 -0.68 -11.98 -12.09
N PHE A 22 -0.33 -12.02 -10.81
CA PHE A 22 -1.33 -11.90 -9.74
C PHE A 22 -1.96 -10.50 -9.67
N ALA A 23 -1.19 -9.43 -9.91
CA ALA A 23 -1.73 -8.08 -9.99
C ALA A 23 -2.70 -7.90 -11.17
N GLU A 24 -2.44 -8.56 -12.30
CA GLU A 24 -3.30 -8.47 -13.48
C GLU A 24 -4.56 -9.33 -13.38
N ARG A 25 -4.43 -10.59 -12.96
CA ARG A 25 -5.50 -11.60 -13.04
C ARG A 25 -6.11 -11.95 -11.68
N GLY A 26 -5.45 -11.59 -10.57
CA GLY A 26 -5.83 -12.04 -9.22
C GLY A 26 -5.39 -13.46 -8.94
N PHE A 27 -5.57 -13.88 -7.68
CA PHE A 27 -5.15 -15.20 -7.23
C PHE A 27 -5.86 -16.34 -7.97
N ARG A 28 -7.20 -16.24 -8.16
CA ARG A 28 -8.01 -17.35 -8.69
C ARG A 28 -7.67 -17.68 -10.15
N GLU A 29 -7.59 -16.65 -11.01
CA GLU A 29 -7.41 -16.80 -12.46
C GLU A 29 -5.95 -16.98 -12.88
N ALA A 30 -4.99 -16.52 -12.06
CA ALA A 30 -3.56 -16.75 -12.33
C ALA A 30 -3.23 -18.23 -12.26
N THR A 31 -2.45 -18.74 -13.23
CA THR A 31 -2.00 -20.14 -13.22
C THR A 31 -0.49 -20.23 -12.99
N VAL A 32 -0.05 -21.30 -12.33
CA VAL A 32 1.39 -21.62 -12.18
C VAL A 32 2.08 -21.72 -13.55
N ARG A 33 1.35 -22.22 -14.56
CA ARG A 33 1.87 -22.33 -15.93
C ARG A 33 2.20 -20.95 -16.52
N ASP A 34 1.30 -19.97 -16.38
CA ASP A 34 1.51 -18.62 -16.92
C ASP A 34 2.66 -17.91 -16.21
N ILE A 35 2.75 -18.05 -14.89
CA ILE A 35 3.83 -17.48 -14.09
C ILE A 35 5.18 -18.08 -14.51
N CYS A 36 5.26 -19.39 -14.63
CA CYS A 36 6.50 -20.08 -15.03
C CYS A 36 6.90 -19.77 -16.47
N ALA A 37 5.93 -19.66 -17.39
CA ALA A 37 6.17 -19.23 -18.76
C ALA A 37 6.76 -17.82 -18.81
N LYS A 38 6.21 -16.88 -18.04
CA LYS A 38 6.73 -15.52 -17.95
C LYS A 38 8.11 -15.44 -17.29
N ALA A 39 8.36 -16.28 -16.29
CA ALA A 39 9.64 -16.33 -15.57
C ALA A 39 10.72 -17.14 -16.34
N GLU A 40 10.36 -17.81 -17.43
CA GLU A 40 11.23 -18.72 -18.19
C GLU A 40 11.84 -19.83 -17.32
N VAL A 41 10.99 -20.45 -16.49
CA VAL A 41 11.38 -21.57 -15.61
C VAL A 41 10.41 -22.75 -15.71
N ASN A 42 10.84 -23.91 -15.21
CA ASN A 42 9.98 -25.10 -15.18
C ASN A 42 8.93 -24.97 -14.06
N GLN A 43 7.72 -25.54 -14.28
CA GLN A 43 6.64 -25.55 -13.29
C GLN A 43 7.03 -26.25 -11.97
N ALA A 44 7.92 -27.24 -12.01
CA ALA A 44 8.46 -27.87 -10.82
C ALA A 44 9.18 -26.91 -9.89
N SER A 45 9.70 -25.78 -10.41
CA SER A 45 10.38 -24.74 -9.64
C SER A 45 9.45 -24.06 -8.61
N VAL A 46 8.16 -23.91 -8.91
CA VAL A 46 7.20 -23.34 -7.95
C VAL A 46 7.06 -24.23 -6.72
N ASN A 47 6.91 -25.55 -6.91
CA ASN A 47 6.84 -26.47 -5.78
C ASN A 47 8.19 -26.57 -5.04
N TYR A 48 9.29 -26.48 -5.76
CA TYR A 48 10.63 -26.54 -5.18
C TYR A 48 10.94 -25.32 -4.29
N TYR A 49 10.69 -24.09 -4.80
CA TYR A 49 11.02 -22.86 -4.08
C TYR A 49 9.96 -22.42 -3.09
N PHE A 50 8.69 -22.66 -3.38
CA PHE A 50 7.56 -22.07 -2.63
C PHE A 50 6.59 -23.11 -2.05
N GLY A 51 6.63 -24.37 -2.54
CA GLY A 51 5.72 -25.40 -2.06
C GLY A 51 4.28 -25.28 -2.58
N GLY A 52 4.02 -24.41 -3.57
CA GLY A 52 2.72 -24.28 -4.20
C GLY A 52 2.32 -22.83 -4.52
N LYS A 53 1.15 -22.67 -5.17
CA LYS A 53 0.64 -21.39 -5.66
C LYS A 53 0.27 -20.43 -4.50
N GLU A 54 -0.32 -20.95 -3.43
CA GLU A 54 -0.73 -20.19 -2.25
C GLU A 54 0.48 -19.52 -1.59
N LYS A 55 1.54 -20.27 -1.35
CA LYS A 55 2.76 -19.73 -0.75
C LYS A 55 3.51 -18.80 -1.70
N LEU A 56 3.50 -19.09 -3.02
CA LEU A 56 4.04 -18.17 -4.01
C LEU A 56 3.27 -16.85 -4.01
N TYR A 57 1.95 -16.88 -3.83
CA TYR A 57 1.12 -15.69 -3.74
C TYR A 57 1.47 -14.85 -2.50
N ALA A 58 1.53 -15.46 -1.33
CA ALA A 58 1.92 -14.78 -0.08
C ALA A 58 3.34 -14.16 -0.19
N GLU A 59 4.31 -14.91 -0.69
CA GLU A 59 5.67 -14.40 -0.94
C GLU A 59 5.71 -13.27 -1.97
N SER A 60 4.83 -13.33 -3.00
CA SER A 60 4.73 -12.26 -4.00
C SER A 60 4.17 -10.96 -3.40
N LEU A 61 3.22 -11.05 -2.49
CA LEU A 61 2.70 -9.90 -1.73
C LEU A 61 3.79 -9.28 -0.85
N ASN A 62 4.51 -10.11 -0.10
CA ASN A 62 5.63 -9.68 0.74
C ASN A 62 6.74 -9.00 -0.09
N PHE A 63 7.10 -9.60 -1.21
CA PHE A 63 8.11 -9.06 -2.12
C PHE A 63 7.69 -7.72 -2.71
N ALA A 64 6.46 -7.64 -3.25
CA ALA A 64 5.93 -6.42 -3.84
C ALA A 64 5.84 -5.29 -2.81
N PHE A 65 5.44 -5.61 -1.57
CA PHE A 65 5.37 -4.65 -0.48
C PHE A 65 6.76 -4.12 -0.11
N HIS A 66 7.75 -5.02 0.02
CA HIS A 66 9.13 -4.64 0.33
C HIS A 66 9.73 -3.73 -0.75
N GLN A 67 9.53 -4.03 -2.03
CA GLN A 67 10.00 -3.19 -3.13
C GLN A 67 9.35 -1.80 -3.10
N ALA A 68 8.06 -1.74 -2.79
CA ALA A 68 7.36 -0.47 -2.66
C ALA A 68 7.84 0.36 -1.46
N ASP A 69 8.17 -0.30 -0.34
CA ASP A 69 8.68 0.36 0.86
C ASP A 69 10.09 0.91 0.67
N LEU A 70 10.93 0.22 -0.10
CA LEU A 70 12.25 0.74 -0.50
C LEU A 70 12.15 2.01 -1.36
N ARG A 71 11.15 2.10 -2.25
CA ARG A 71 10.97 3.27 -3.13
C ARG A 71 10.22 4.42 -2.47
N TYR A 72 9.25 4.09 -1.63
CA TYR A 72 8.35 5.02 -0.95
C TYR A 72 8.30 4.67 0.54
N PRO A 73 9.36 4.98 1.32
CA PRO A 73 9.46 4.61 2.72
C PRO A 73 8.52 5.44 3.59
N LEU A 74 7.32 4.91 3.86
CA LEU A 74 6.31 5.60 4.68
C LEU A 74 6.81 5.92 6.09
N ARG A 75 7.68 5.09 6.64
CA ARG A 75 8.23 5.32 7.98
C ARG A 75 9.06 6.60 8.05
N ASP A 76 9.83 6.90 7.01
CA ASP A 76 10.72 8.06 6.99
C ASP A 76 9.93 9.37 6.92
N SER A 77 8.73 9.35 6.31
CA SER A 77 7.83 10.50 6.25
C SER A 77 7.27 10.90 7.63
N LEU A 78 7.31 9.99 8.60
CA LEU A 78 6.80 10.20 9.96
C LEU A 78 7.92 10.45 10.98
N ASN A 79 9.04 11.06 10.55
CA ASN A 79 10.16 11.42 11.41
C ASN A 79 9.69 12.23 12.62
N SER A 80 9.91 11.70 13.84
CA SER A 80 9.44 12.27 15.09
C SER A 80 10.04 13.65 15.45
N SER A 81 11.10 14.06 14.76
CA SER A 81 11.72 15.39 14.95
C SER A 81 10.91 16.54 14.30
N LEU A 82 9.95 16.22 13.43
CA LEU A 82 9.12 17.21 12.74
C LEU A 82 7.79 17.43 13.47
N PRO A 83 7.18 18.64 13.32
CA PRO A 83 5.83 18.87 13.80
C PRO A 83 4.81 17.88 13.26
N ALA A 84 3.78 17.53 14.03
CA ALA A 84 2.77 16.54 13.63
C ALA A 84 2.07 16.88 12.32
N GLU A 85 1.82 18.17 12.05
CA GLU A 85 1.24 18.66 10.80
C GLU A 85 2.16 18.32 9.59
N GLN A 86 3.46 18.51 9.74
CA GLN A 86 4.42 18.22 8.68
C GLN A 86 4.52 16.71 8.45
N ARG A 87 4.59 15.92 9.52
CA ARG A 87 4.62 14.45 9.43
C ARG A 87 3.39 13.90 8.71
N LEU A 88 2.19 14.41 9.03
CA LEU A 88 0.97 13.98 8.33
C LEU A 88 0.99 14.39 6.85
N THR A 89 1.49 15.59 6.55
CA THR A 89 1.62 16.09 5.16
C THR A 89 2.58 15.21 4.35
N ASP A 90 3.75 14.92 4.90
CA ASP A 90 4.77 14.10 4.25
C ASP A 90 4.28 12.65 4.06
N TYR A 91 3.59 12.09 5.06
CA TYR A 91 2.96 10.80 4.96
C TYR A 91 1.95 10.74 3.81
N ILE A 92 1.02 11.69 3.72
CA ILE A 92 0.00 11.75 2.67
C ILE A 92 0.68 11.86 1.29
N GLN A 93 1.73 12.65 1.16
CA GLN A 93 2.47 12.81 -0.09
C GLN A 93 3.13 11.49 -0.52
N VAL A 94 3.89 10.84 0.37
CA VAL A 94 4.56 9.57 0.07
C VAL A 94 3.53 8.47 -0.21
N PHE A 95 2.45 8.41 0.58
CA PHE A 95 1.41 7.41 0.42
C PHE A 95 0.65 7.56 -0.91
N LEU A 96 0.29 8.78 -1.30
CA LEU A 96 -0.40 9.02 -2.56
C LEU A 96 0.49 8.68 -3.77
N HIS A 97 1.76 9.07 -3.76
CA HIS A 97 2.72 8.68 -4.80
C HIS A 97 2.87 7.15 -4.88
N ARG A 98 2.97 6.46 -3.74
CA ARG A 98 3.02 4.99 -3.67
C ARG A 98 1.77 4.33 -4.27
N LEU A 99 0.58 4.88 -4.00
CA LEU A 99 -0.69 4.36 -4.52
C LEU A 99 -0.84 4.57 -6.03
N LEU A 100 -0.34 5.69 -6.56
CA LEU A 100 -0.51 6.11 -7.95
C LEU A 100 0.69 5.77 -8.85
N ASP A 101 1.72 5.11 -8.31
CA ASP A 101 2.85 4.64 -9.11
C ASP A 101 2.37 3.61 -10.15
N GLU A 102 2.54 3.94 -11.43
CA GLU A 102 2.19 3.10 -12.59
C GLU A 102 3.38 2.27 -13.11
N SER A 103 4.55 2.40 -12.50
CA SER A 103 5.71 1.56 -12.83
C SER A 103 5.46 0.09 -12.46
N ALA A 104 6.40 -0.79 -12.82
CA ALA A 104 6.35 -2.20 -12.41
C ALA A 104 6.19 -2.37 -10.88
N LEU A 105 6.67 -1.41 -10.09
CA LEU A 105 6.50 -1.41 -8.62
C LEU A 105 5.09 -1.03 -8.16
N GLY A 106 4.28 -0.41 -9.01
CA GLY A 106 2.86 -0.14 -8.72
C GLY A 106 1.97 -1.38 -8.65
N HIS A 107 2.48 -2.54 -9.08
CA HIS A 107 1.74 -3.81 -8.96
C HIS A 107 1.39 -4.16 -7.50
N HIS A 108 2.19 -3.71 -6.50
CA HIS A 108 1.87 -3.94 -5.09
C HIS A 108 0.53 -3.32 -4.67
N ALA A 109 0.26 -2.06 -5.06
CA ALA A 109 -1.00 -1.41 -4.73
C ALA A 109 -2.19 -2.09 -5.40
N LYS A 110 -1.99 -2.63 -6.63
CA LYS A 110 -3.00 -3.39 -7.35
C LYS A 110 -3.25 -4.76 -6.71
N LEU A 111 -2.20 -5.45 -6.25
CA LEU A 111 -2.30 -6.72 -5.52
C LEU A 111 -3.07 -6.55 -4.20
N ILE A 112 -2.69 -5.55 -3.39
CA ILE A 112 -3.37 -5.27 -2.12
C ILE A 112 -4.84 -4.90 -2.35
N ALA A 113 -5.12 -4.04 -3.33
CA ALA A 113 -6.49 -3.66 -3.66
C ALA A 113 -7.35 -4.87 -4.07
N ARG A 114 -6.77 -5.81 -4.83
CA ARG A 114 -7.48 -7.05 -5.21
C ARG A 114 -7.72 -7.95 -4.00
N GLU A 115 -6.74 -8.13 -3.13
CA GLU A 115 -6.88 -8.96 -1.95
C GLU A 115 -7.93 -8.40 -0.97
N ILE A 116 -8.03 -7.06 -0.85
CA ILE A 116 -9.08 -6.41 -0.06
C ILE A 116 -10.47 -6.60 -0.69
N ALA A 117 -10.55 -6.58 -2.03
CA ALA A 117 -11.82 -6.71 -2.75
C ALA A 117 -12.33 -8.16 -2.86
N ASP A 118 -11.44 -9.14 -2.99
CA ASP A 118 -11.74 -10.58 -3.08
C ASP A 118 -10.75 -11.36 -2.17
N PRO A 119 -11.02 -11.37 -0.84
CA PRO A 119 -10.12 -11.92 0.16
C PRO A 119 -9.78 -13.39 -0.05
N THR A 120 -8.50 -13.72 0.13
CA THR A 120 -7.98 -15.09 0.22
C THR A 120 -7.42 -15.35 1.62
N SER A 121 -6.79 -16.51 1.83
CA SER A 121 -6.04 -16.79 3.06
C SER A 121 -4.82 -15.88 3.28
N ALA A 122 -4.42 -15.09 2.29
CA ALA A 122 -3.29 -14.16 2.39
C ALA A 122 -3.69 -12.80 2.99
N LEU A 123 -4.98 -12.49 3.20
CA LEU A 123 -5.43 -11.22 3.74
C LEU A 123 -4.82 -10.92 5.12
N ASP A 124 -4.80 -11.91 6.01
CA ASP A 124 -4.24 -11.73 7.36
C ASP A 124 -2.75 -11.36 7.31
N GLU A 125 -2.01 -11.91 6.36
CA GLU A 125 -0.60 -11.57 6.14
C GLU A 125 -0.45 -10.13 5.66
N ILE A 126 -1.27 -9.68 4.69
CA ILE A 126 -1.30 -8.27 4.25
C ILE A 126 -1.65 -7.32 5.39
N ILE A 127 -2.65 -7.65 6.20
CA ILE A 127 -3.02 -6.86 7.37
C ILE A 127 -1.80 -6.69 8.29
N ASN A 128 -1.06 -7.76 8.54
CA ASN A 128 0.07 -7.74 9.47
C ASN A 128 1.28 -6.98 8.90
N ILE A 129 1.63 -7.17 7.62
CA ILE A 129 2.85 -6.60 7.03
C ILE A 129 2.65 -5.19 6.47
N ALA A 130 1.45 -4.86 6.01
CA ALA A 130 1.18 -3.62 5.29
C ALA A 130 0.28 -2.67 6.10
N ILE A 131 -0.90 -3.14 6.53
CA ILE A 131 -1.93 -2.26 7.06
C ILE A 131 -1.67 -1.91 8.52
N THR A 132 -1.40 -2.91 9.36
CA THR A 132 -1.17 -2.69 10.80
C THR A 132 0.01 -1.75 11.09
N PRO A 133 1.19 -1.88 10.44
CA PRO A 133 2.28 -0.94 10.65
C PRO A 133 1.92 0.50 10.28
N GLN A 134 1.20 0.68 9.16
CA GLN A 134 0.74 1.99 8.71
C GLN A 134 -0.23 2.63 9.71
N PHE A 135 -1.19 1.86 10.22
CA PHE A 135 -2.13 2.34 11.24
C PHE A 135 -1.44 2.67 12.56
N LYS A 136 -0.45 1.87 12.98
CA LYS A 136 0.35 2.16 14.18
C LYS A 136 1.07 3.50 14.05
N MET A 137 1.71 3.77 12.91
CA MET A 137 2.40 5.03 12.67
C MET A 137 1.44 6.24 12.72
N LEU A 138 0.27 6.14 12.08
CA LEU A 138 -0.74 7.21 12.13
C LEU A 138 -1.33 7.37 13.53
N LYS A 139 -1.43 6.30 14.31
CA LYS A 139 -1.87 6.33 15.69
C LYS A 139 -0.88 7.06 16.63
N GLU A 140 0.35 7.28 16.21
CA GLU A 140 1.31 8.14 16.92
C GLU A 140 1.13 9.62 16.56
N VAL A 141 0.74 9.94 15.32
CA VAL A 141 0.65 11.32 14.83
C VAL A 141 -0.73 11.95 15.06
N ILE A 142 -1.81 11.22 14.81
CA ILE A 142 -3.17 11.75 14.89
C ILE A 142 -3.53 12.26 16.30
N PRO A 143 -3.19 11.59 17.41
CA PRO A 143 -3.44 12.10 18.75
C PRO A 143 -2.75 13.43 19.06
N GLU A 144 -1.54 13.68 18.53
CA GLU A 144 -0.84 14.95 18.71
C GLU A 144 -1.62 16.12 18.07
N LEU A 145 -2.36 15.86 16.98
CA LEU A 145 -3.18 16.85 16.28
C LEU A 145 -4.57 17.02 16.92
N LEU A 146 -5.11 15.96 17.51
CA LEU A 146 -6.43 15.97 18.17
C LEU A 146 -6.37 16.48 19.60
N GLY A 147 -5.22 16.39 20.27
CA GLY A 147 -5.11 16.65 21.71
C GLY A 147 -5.60 15.47 22.56
N THR A 148 -5.88 15.73 23.83
CA THR A 148 -6.27 14.71 24.82
C THR A 148 -7.78 14.46 24.87
N GLY A 149 -8.18 13.29 25.39
CA GLY A 149 -9.59 12.97 25.65
C GLY A 149 -10.30 12.16 24.58
N TRP A 150 -9.63 11.81 23.50
CA TRP A 150 -10.19 11.04 22.40
C TRP A 150 -10.03 9.53 22.62
N SER A 151 -11.08 8.78 22.29
CA SER A 151 -11.03 7.32 22.33
C SER A 151 -10.22 6.75 21.15
N ASP A 152 -9.71 5.52 21.29
CA ASP A 152 -9.08 4.79 20.18
C ASP A 152 -10.00 4.72 18.96
N THR A 153 -11.30 4.58 19.17
CA THR A 153 -12.30 4.53 18.09
C THR A 153 -12.35 5.85 17.30
N ASP A 154 -12.27 6.99 17.98
CA ASP A 154 -12.26 8.30 17.31
C ASP A 154 -10.97 8.53 16.55
N ILE A 155 -9.84 8.11 17.11
CA ILE A 155 -8.55 8.13 16.44
C ILE A 155 -8.60 7.28 15.16
N TYR A 156 -9.17 6.07 15.20
CA TYR A 156 -9.33 5.23 14.01
C TYR A 156 -10.26 5.87 12.97
N ARG A 157 -11.34 6.55 13.37
CA ARG A 157 -12.20 7.31 12.43
C ARG A 157 -11.40 8.37 11.69
N CYS A 158 -10.55 9.12 12.39
CA CYS A 158 -9.68 10.12 11.78
C CYS A 158 -8.65 9.49 10.82
N ILE A 159 -8.00 8.39 11.23
CA ILE A 159 -7.07 7.63 10.38
C ILE A 159 -7.77 7.18 9.10
N LEU A 160 -8.94 6.55 9.22
CA LEU A 160 -9.70 6.06 8.08
C LEU A 160 -10.16 7.19 7.16
N SER A 161 -10.47 8.37 7.71
CA SER A 161 -10.82 9.55 6.91
C SER A 161 -9.64 10.05 6.09
N VAL A 162 -8.43 10.10 6.66
CA VAL A 162 -7.20 10.49 5.95
C VAL A 162 -6.82 9.48 4.89
N VAL A 163 -6.73 8.20 5.27
CA VAL A 163 -6.36 7.10 4.38
C VAL A 163 -7.38 6.93 3.24
N GLY A 164 -8.68 7.05 3.57
CA GLY A 164 -9.77 6.91 2.61
C GLY A 164 -9.73 7.96 1.49
N GLN A 165 -9.36 9.22 1.81
CA GLN A 165 -9.15 10.25 0.79
C GLN A 165 -8.06 9.84 -0.22
N CYS A 166 -6.94 9.32 0.25
CA CYS A 166 -5.86 8.85 -0.63
C CYS A 166 -6.30 7.64 -1.47
N LEU A 167 -6.96 6.66 -0.84
CA LEU A 167 -7.43 5.44 -1.50
C LEU A 167 -8.46 5.74 -2.59
N MET A 168 -9.27 6.79 -2.46
CA MET A 168 -10.25 7.20 -3.48
C MET A 168 -9.58 7.41 -4.84
N TYR A 169 -8.41 8.03 -4.89
CA TYR A 169 -7.68 8.27 -6.14
C TYR A 169 -7.19 6.98 -6.81
N LYS A 170 -6.91 5.94 -6.03
CA LYS A 170 -6.54 4.61 -6.56
C LYS A 170 -7.77 3.81 -6.99
N HIS A 171 -8.75 3.68 -6.10
CA HIS A 171 -9.92 2.82 -6.34
C HIS A 171 -10.85 3.36 -7.42
N SER A 172 -10.98 4.68 -7.51
CA SER A 172 -11.84 5.34 -8.49
C SER A 172 -11.06 5.92 -9.69
N ARG A 173 -9.85 5.43 -9.95
CA ARG A 173 -8.98 5.91 -11.02
C ARG A 173 -9.72 6.04 -12.36
N SER A 174 -10.44 5.01 -12.78
CA SER A 174 -11.18 5.00 -14.03
C SER A 174 -12.30 6.06 -14.12
N VAL A 175 -12.82 6.51 -12.98
CA VAL A 175 -13.80 7.61 -12.90
C VAL A 175 -13.08 8.94 -12.97
N ILE A 176 -12.01 9.12 -12.20
CA ILE A 176 -11.20 10.35 -12.16
C ILE A 176 -10.64 10.67 -13.55
N ASP A 177 -10.09 9.67 -14.25
CA ASP A 177 -9.55 9.83 -15.61
C ASP A 177 -10.61 10.33 -16.64
N ARG A 178 -11.91 10.24 -16.33
CA ARG A 178 -13.01 10.69 -17.20
C ARG A 178 -13.61 12.03 -16.78
N ILE A 179 -13.59 12.34 -15.48
CA ILE A 179 -14.28 13.54 -14.93
C ILE A 179 -13.29 14.68 -14.71
N CYS A 180 -12.09 14.38 -14.18
CA CYS A 180 -11.09 15.37 -13.78
C CYS A 180 -9.67 14.78 -13.86
N PRO A 181 -9.22 14.33 -15.05
CA PRO A 181 -7.92 13.67 -15.21
C PRO A 181 -6.73 14.54 -14.77
N GLU A 182 -6.90 15.85 -14.81
CA GLU A 182 -5.87 16.84 -14.47
C GLU A 182 -5.38 16.72 -13.02
N VAL A 183 -6.22 16.26 -12.08
CA VAL A 183 -5.85 16.22 -10.65
C VAL A 183 -4.76 15.20 -10.29
N ILE A 184 -4.48 14.26 -11.20
CA ILE A 184 -3.44 13.22 -11.04
C ILE A 184 -2.67 12.96 -12.35
N ALA A 185 -2.67 13.93 -13.28
CA ALA A 185 -2.13 13.76 -14.62
C ALA A 185 -0.61 13.53 -14.67
N ASN A 186 0.11 14.02 -13.70
CA ASN A 186 1.57 13.95 -13.63
C ASN A 186 2.05 14.06 -12.16
N PRO A 187 3.35 13.84 -11.87
CA PRO A 187 3.87 13.89 -10.50
C PRO A 187 3.62 15.20 -9.77
N ASP A 188 3.63 16.36 -10.47
CA ASP A 188 3.39 17.66 -9.85
C ASP A 188 1.92 17.81 -9.43
N GLU A 189 0.99 17.35 -10.24
CA GLU A 189 -0.44 17.33 -9.88
C GLU A 189 -0.74 16.33 -8.75
N ILE A 190 -0.09 15.18 -8.73
CA ILE A 190 -0.16 14.23 -7.61
C ILE A 190 0.32 14.92 -6.32
N LYS A 191 1.42 15.66 -6.37
CA LYS A 191 1.92 16.43 -5.23
C LYS A 191 0.91 17.50 -4.78
N ARG A 192 0.33 18.27 -5.70
CA ARG A 192 -0.72 19.27 -5.37
C ARG A 192 -1.95 18.64 -4.75
N THR A 193 -2.35 17.47 -5.25
CA THR A 193 -3.46 16.70 -4.69
C THR A 193 -3.14 16.22 -3.28
N ALA A 194 -1.92 15.74 -3.02
CA ALA A 194 -1.48 15.36 -1.69
C ALA A 194 -1.48 16.56 -0.71
N GLU A 195 -0.99 17.72 -1.14
CA GLU A 195 -1.04 18.97 -0.38
C GLU A 195 -2.49 19.41 -0.09
N HIS A 196 -3.40 19.23 -1.04
CA HIS A 196 -4.82 19.49 -0.83
C HIS A 196 -5.42 18.56 0.23
N ILE A 197 -5.19 17.26 0.13
CA ILE A 197 -5.66 16.26 1.11
C ILE A 197 -5.10 16.59 2.51
N ALA A 198 -3.82 16.94 2.59
CA ALA A 198 -3.19 17.31 3.86
C ALA A 198 -3.85 18.54 4.50
N ARG A 199 -4.04 19.63 3.74
CA ARG A 199 -4.72 20.85 4.22
C ARG A 199 -6.14 20.57 4.67
N PHE A 200 -6.90 19.79 3.89
CA PHE A 200 -8.28 19.41 4.24
C PHE A 200 -8.32 18.60 5.53
N SER A 201 -7.45 17.60 5.66
CA SER A 201 -7.36 16.74 6.83
C SER A 201 -6.94 17.51 8.08
N LEU A 202 -5.90 18.35 7.98
CA LEU A 202 -5.44 19.19 9.10
C LEU A 202 -6.50 20.18 9.58
N ALA A 203 -7.23 20.81 8.66
CA ALA A 203 -8.34 21.71 9.01
C ALA A 203 -9.44 20.96 9.76
N ALA A 204 -9.81 19.77 9.30
CA ALA A 204 -10.81 18.92 9.95
C ALA A 204 -10.35 18.47 11.34
N LEU A 205 -9.12 17.96 11.48
CA LEU A 205 -8.56 17.53 12.77
C LEU A 205 -8.49 18.69 13.78
N LYS A 206 -8.07 19.88 13.34
CA LYS A 206 -8.06 21.07 14.18
C LYS A 206 -9.46 21.48 14.67
N HIS A 207 -10.45 21.40 13.80
CA HIS A 207 -11.84 21.70 14.17
C HIS A 207 -12.39 20.68 15.17
N ILE A 208 -12.14 19.38 14.95
CA ILE A 208 -12.52 18.29 15.85
C ILE A 208 -11.90 18.52 17.25
N ASN A 209 -10.59 18.85 17.31
CA ASN A 209 -9.90 19.15 18.56
C ASN A 209 -10.58 20.28 19.35
N GLN A 210 -10.98 21.36 18.66
CA GLN A 210 -11.68 22.50 19.30
C GLN A 210 -13.03 22.12 19.89
N GLN A 211 -13.76 21.20 19.27
CA GLN A 211 -15.06 20.71 19.77
C GLN A 211 -14.92 19.76 20.96
N GLY A 212 -13.83 18.99 21.05
CA GLY A 212 -13.59 18.08 22.17
C GLY A 212 -13.14 18.77 23.46
N GLN A 213 -12.78 20.05 23.38
CA GLN A 213 -12.38 20.88 24.54
C GLN A 213 -13.53 21.73 25.08
N ALA A 214 -14.69 21.76 24.43
CA ALA A 214 -15.89 22.45 24.84
C ALA A 214 -16.83 21.56 25.66
#